data_6ee4f337c49ffd90d732c0457c53ae29
#
_entry.id   6ee4f337c49ffd90d732c0457c53ae29
#
_cell.length_a   1.000
_cell.length_b   1.000
_cell.length_c   1.000
_cell.angle_alpha   90.00
_cell.angle_beta   90.00
_cell.angle_gamma   90.00
#
_symmetry.space_group_name_H-M   'P 1'
#
loop_
_entity.id
_entity.type
_entity.pdbx_description
1 polymer ?
#
loop_
_entity_poly.entity_id
_entity_poly.type
_entity_poly.pdbx_seq_one_letter_code
_entity_poly.pdbx_strand_id
1 'polypeptide(L)'
;MKKIKVLLAVLMTVIALTGCTTEADKVSQNLSLEADNFNVVRQLTVINCIQGDTLFQMTGKMSIKADSTDNQLEIVVEDENGNYQKHFIGLSDNVSYVVEQKGYKNVSKFKYTLNYNPKMWIPVDVKTIE
;
A
#
# COMPACT_ATOMS: atom_id res chain seq x y z
N MET A 1 30.77 44.15 9.57
CA MET A 1 31.02 43.43 8.29
C MET A 1 31.42 41.97 8.48
N LYS A 2 32.29 41.62 9.43
CA LYS A 2 32.63 40.19 9.68
C LYS A 2 31.45 39.34 10.12
N LYS A 3 30.56 39.85 10.97
CA LYS A 3 29.35 39.12 11.44
C LYS A 3 28.35 38.85 10.32
N ILE A 4 28.19 39.74 9.36
CA ILE A 4 27.30 39.58 8.22
C ILE A 4 27.84 38.50 7.26
N LYS A 5 29.15 38.45 7.06
CA LYS A 5 29.79 37.42 6.21
C LYS A 5 29.65 36.02 6.81
N VAL A 6 29.76 35.90 8.14
CA VAL A 6 29.55 34.64 8.85
C VAL A 6 28.07 34.22 8.77
N LEU A 7 27.13 35.15 8.93
CA LEU A 7 25.71 34.89 8.82
C LEU A 7 25.32 34.41 7.40
N LEU A 8 25.89 35.04 6.37
CA LEU A 8 25.65 34.63 4.98
C LEU A 8 26.23 33.24 4.69
N ALA A 9 27.42 32.94 5.24
CA ALA A 9 28.03 31.61 5.07
C ALA A 9 27.21 30.50 5.74
N VAL A 10 26.69 30.76 6.95
CA VAL A 10 25.81 29.83 7.66
C VAL A 10 24.49 29.62 6.90
N LEU A 11 23.91 30.70 6.36
CA LEU A 11 22.69 30.64 5.58
C LEU A 11 22.87 29.81 4.27
N MET A 12 24.01 30.00 3.57
CA MET A 12 24.34 29.19 2.39
C MET A 12 24.54 27.72 2.72
N THR A 13 25.11 27.38 3.87
CA THR A 13 25.35 26.01 4.29
C THR A 13 24.03 25.28 4.62
N VAL A 14 23.05 26.00 5.20
CA VAL A 14 21.73 25.45 5.51
C VAL A 14 20.94 25.15 4.23
N ILE A 15 21.08 25.98 3.20
CA ILE A 15 20.39 25.75 1.91
C ILE A 15 20.99 24.55 1.14
N ALA A 16 22.26 24.27 1.31
CA ALA A 16 22.94 23.13 0.68
C ALA A 16 22.56 21.77 1.34
N LEU A 17 21.97 21.78 2.54
CA LEU A 17 21.50 20.59 3.25
C LEU A 17 20.03 20.25 2.97
N THR A 18 19.32 21.02 2.16
CA THR A 18 17.99 20.62 1.65
C THR A 18 18.20 19.47 0.69
N GLY A 19 18.03 18.27 1.23
CA GLY A 19 18.39 17.01 0.61
C GLY A 19 17.87 16.88 -0.81
N CYS A 20 18.77 16.50 -1.70
CA CYS A 20 18.40 15.96 -2.99
C CYS A 20 17.52 14.73 -2.78
N THR A 21 16.21 14.87 -2.97
CA THR A 21 15.33 13.69 -3.11
C THR A 21 15.85 12.88 -4.27
N THR A 22 16.15 11.62 -4.05
CA THR A 22 16.63 10.74 -5.12
C THR A 22 15.53 10.55 -6.17
N GLU A 23 15.91 10.18 -7.38
CA GLU A 23 14.93 9.83 -8.41
C GLU A 23 14.03 8.68 -7.94
N ALA A 24 14.58 7.72 -7.21
CA ALA A 24 13.84 6.61 -6.62
C ALA A 24 12.76 7.09 -5.64
N ASP A 25 13.05 8.11 -4.83
CA ASP A 25 12.05 8.66 -3.89
C ASP A 25 10.89 9.32 -4.63
N LYS A 26 11.18 10.06 -5.71
CA LYS A 26 10.13 10.68 -6.54
C LYS A 26 9.26 9.64 -7.23
N VAL A 27 9.87 8.61 -7.80
CA VAL A 27 9.14 7.51 -8.44
C VAL A 27 8.29 6.76 -7.42
N SER A 28 8.83 6.47 -6.25
CA SER A 28 8.09 5.81 -5.15
C SER A 28 6.88 6.62 -4.71
N GLN A 29 7.04 7.94 -4.54
CA GLN A 29 5.91 8.82 -4.20
C GLN A 29 4.85 8.84 -5.30
N ASN A 30 5.26 8.94 -6.56
CA ASN A 30 4.33 8.94 -7.69
C ASN A 30 3.56 7.62 -7.80
N LEU A 31 4.23 6.48 -7.61
CA LEU A 31 3.57 5.17 -7.61
C LEU A 31 2.59 5.03 -6.44
N SER A 32 2.92 5.58 -5.28
CA SER A 32 2.00 5.59 -4.14
C SER A 32 0.77 6.44 -4.41
N LEU A 33 0.92 7.61 -5.01
CA LEU A 33 -0.18 8.47 -5.43
C LEU A 33 -1.08 7.80 -6.47
N GLU A 34 -0.47 7.14 -7.47
CA GLU A 34 -1.22 6.39 -8.49
C GLU A 34 -2.03 5.24 -7.87
N ALA A 35 -1.47 4.57 -6.86
CA ALA A 35 -2.18 3.53 -6.14
C ALA A 35 -3.33 4.08 -5.28
N ASP A 36 -3.12 5.20 -4.61
CA ASP A 36 -4.15 5.87 -3.81
C ASP A 36 -5.28 6.45 -4.69
N ASN A 37 -4.99 6.75 -5.95
CA ASN A 37 -5.98 7.13 -6.96
C ASN A 37 -6.60 5.93 -7.69
N PHE A 38 -6.37 4.71 -7.24
CA PHE A 38 -6.89 3.46 -7.83
C PHE A 38 -6.47 3.23 -9.29
N ASN A 39 -5.33 3.78 -9.72
CA ASN A 39 -4.81 3.60 -11.07
C ASN A 39 -3.91 2.38 -11.24
N VAL A 40 -3.50 1.76 -10.14
CA VAL A 40 -2.55 0.65 -10.13
C VAL A 40 -3.21 -0.61 -9.58
N VAL A 41 -3.04 -1.73 -10.30
CA VAL A 41 -3.47 -3.04 -9.81
C VAL A 41 -2.42 -3.58 -8.86
N ARG A 42 -2.85 -3.99 -7.67
CA ARG A 42 -2.02 -4.59 -6.63
C ARG A 42 -2.55 -5.95 -6.24
N GLN A 43 -1.66 -6.79 -5.79
CA GLN A 43 -1.97 -8.04 -5.10
C GLN A 43 -1.46 -7.92 -3.67
N LEU A 44 -2.36 -8.04 -2.74
CA LEU A 44 -2.06 -8.16 -1.32
C LEU A 44 -2.13 -9.64 -0.94
N THR A 45 -1.10 -10.14 -0.33
CA THR A 45 -1.04 -11.50 0.22
C THR A 45 -0.74 -11.40 1.71
N VAL A 46 -1.59 -11.98 2.54
CA VAL A 46 -1.39 -12.06 4.00
C VAL A 46 -0.98 -13.47 4.37
N ILE A 47 0.07 -13.58 5.15
CA ILE A 47 0.78 -14.82 5.42
C ILE A 47 0.82 -15.09 6.92
N ASN A 48 0.56 -16.34 7.31
CA ASN A 48 0.86 -16.84 8.64
C ASN A 48 2.36 -17.19 8.73
N CYS A 49 3.12 -16.43 9.50
CA CYS A 49 4.56 -16.61 9.61
C CYS A 49 4.98 -17.86 10.38
N ILE A 50 4.07 -18.48 11.16
CA ILE A 50 4.37 -19.72 11.90
C ILE A 50 4.31 -20.92 10.97
N GLN A 51 3.29 -21.02 10.14
CA GLN A 51 3.03 -22.17 9.29
C GLN A 51 3.46 -21.96 7.83
N GLY A 52 3.72 -20.71 7.44
CA GLY A 52 4.04 -20.33 6.06
C GLY A 52 2.83 -20.36 5.11
N ASP A 53 1.62 -20.45 5.64
CA ASP A 53 0.39 -20.52 4.88
C ASP A 53 -0.11 -19.13 4.50
N THR A 54 -0.66 -19.01 3.28
CA THR A 54 -1.41 -17.83 2.89
C THR A 54 -2.77 -17.84 3.58
N LEU A 55 -3.04 -16.82 4.39
CA LEU A 55 -4.33 -16.64 5.05
C LEU A 55 -5.36 -15.99 4.13
N PHE A 56 -4.90 -15.04 3.33
CA PHE A 56 -5.77 -14.17 2.57
C PHE A 56 -5.01 -13.59 1.38
N GLN A 57 -5.68 -13.47 0.24
CA GLN A 57 -5.13 -12.82 -0.94
C GLN A 57 -6.20 -11.98 -1.62
N MET A 58 -5.84 -10.76 -1.97
CA MET A 58 -6.70 -9.82 -2.69
C MET A 58 -5.95 -9.25 -3.87
N THR A 59 -6.58 -9.22 -5.03
CA THR A 59 -6.02 -8.60 -6.25
C THR A 59 -7.02 -7.61 -6.83
N GLY A 60 -6.56 -6.41 -7.08
CA GLY A 60 -7.40 -5.36 -7.65
C GLY A 60 -6.75 -3.98 -7.56
N LYS A 61 -7.52 -2.96 -7.88
CA LYS A 61 -7.14 -1.56 -7.64
C LYS A 61 -7.49 -1.20 -6.22
N MET A 62 -6.47 -0.93 -5.42
CA MET A 62 -6.64 -0.69 -4.00
C MET A 62 -5.63 0.31 -3.45
N SER A 63 -6.08 1.12 -2.53
CA SER A 63 -5.23 1.91 -1.64
C SER A 63 -4.99 1.12 -0.35
N ILE A 64 -3.75 1.05 0.09
CA ILE A 64 -3.33 0.30 1.28
C ILE A 64 -2.55 1.23 2.18
N LYS A 65 -2.99 1.34 3.44
CA LYS A 65 -2.29 2.11 4.47
C LYS A 65 -2.01 1.23 5.68
N ALA A 66 -0.81 1.34 6.20
CA ALA A 66 -0.46 0.73 7.48
C ALA A 66 -0.83 1.70 8.62
N ASP A 67 -1.67 1.24 9.52
CA ASP A 67 -1.97 1.95 10.76
C ASP A 67 -1.16 1.32 11.90
N SER A 68 -0.14 2.05 12.34
CA SER A 68 0.73 1.60 13.43
C SER A 68 0.10 1.76 14.81
N THR A 69 -0.95 2.57 14.93
CA THR A 69 -1.64 2.79 16.21
C THR A 69 -2.50 1.59 16.57
N ASP A 70 -3.27 1.10 15.61
CA ASP A 70 -4.16 -0.06 15.80
C ASP A 70 -3.52 -1.37 15.31
N ASN A 71 -2.29 -1.30 14.83
CA ASN A 71 -1.52 -2.43 14.31
C ASN A 71 -2.28 -3.22 13.24
N GLN A 72 -2.75 -2.51 12.23
CA GLN A 72 -3.58 -3.05 11.16
C GLN A 72 -3.24 -2.47 9.79
N LEU A 73 -3.63 -3.17 8.75
CA LEU A 73 -3.72 -2.63 7.40
C LEU A 73 -5.14 -2.17 7.13
N GLU A 74 -5.26 -0.98 6.60
CA GLU A 74 -6.48 -0.45 6.04
C GLU A 74 -6.42 -0.53 4.52
N ILE A 75 -7.39 -1.21 3.91
CA ILE A 75 -7.47 -1.39 2.46
C ILE A 75 -8.78 -0.77 1.98
N VAL A 76 -8.70 0.13 1.04
CA VAL A 76 -9.88 0.69 0.36
C VAL A 76 -9.90 0.18 -1.07
N VAL A 77 -11.03 -0.36 -1.50
CA VAL A 77 -11.28 -0.80 -2.88
C VAL A 77 -12.49 -0.08 -3.45
N GLU A 78 -12.49 0.15 -4.76
CA GLU A 78 -13.61 0.74 -5.48
C GLU A 78 -14.30 -0.34 -6.34
N ASP A 79 -15.63 -0.40 -6.29
CA ASP A 79 -16.44 -1.28 -7.13
C ASP A 79 -16.74 -0.65 -8.50
N GLU A 80 -17.43 -1.41 -9.37
CA GLU A 80 -17.79 -0.97 -10.73
C GLU A 80 -18.75 0.22 -10.77
N ASN A 81 -19.48 0.44 -9.68
CA ASN A 81 -20.47 1.51 -9.56
C ASN A 81 -19.88 2.78 -8.91
N GLY A 82 -18.57 2.78 -8.61
CA GLY A 82 -17.91 3.87 -7.92
C GLY A 82 -18.15 3.89 -6.40
N ASN A 83 -18.64 2.79 -5.82
CA ASN A 83 -18.75 2.66 -4.38
C ASN A 83 -17.44 2.15 -3.79
N TYR A 84 -17.19 2.52 -2.55
CA TYR A 84 -15.98 2.15 -1.84
C TYR A 84 -16.28 1.14 -0.74
N GLN A 85 -15.38 0.16 -0.60
CA GLN A 85 -15.38 -0.77 0.52
C GLN A 85 -14.06 -0.65 1.27
N LYS A 86 -14.12 -0.74 2.59
CA LYS A 86 -12.94 -0.69 3.44
C LYS A 86 -12.77 -2.03 4.16
N HIS A 87 -11.58 -2.59 4.08
CA HIS A 87 -11.19 -3.81 4.75
C HIS A 87 -10.10 -3.51 5.76
N PHE A 88 -10.09 -4.26 6.86
CA PHE A 88 -9.08 -4.17 7.90
C PHE A 88 -8.45 -5.54 8.10
N ILE A 89 -7.13 -5.56 8.17
CA ILE A 89 -6.36 -6.76 8.47
C ILE A 89 -5.50 -6.48 9.69
N GLY A 90 -5.80 -7.16 10.79
CA GLY A 90 -4.99 -7.08 12.00
C GLY A 90 -3.61 -7.69 11.77
N LEU A 91 -2.59 -6.98 12.19
CA LEU A 91 -1.20 -7.43 12.12
C LEU A 91 -0.74 -7.93 13.49
N SER A 92 0.14 -8.91 13.48
CA SER A 92 0.77 -9.44 14.69
C SER A 92 2.14 -10.00 14.33
N ASP A 93 2.90 -10.45 15.33
CA ASP A 93 4.18 -11.10 15.10
C ASP A 93 4.08 -12.38 14.26
N ASN A 94 2.89 -12.96 14.18
CA ASN A 94 2.60 -14.19 13.45
C ASN A 94 1.93 -13.93 12.09
N VAL A 95 1.55 -12.69 11.79
CA VAL A 95 0.88 -12.31 10.56
C VAL A 95 1.68 -11.22 9.86
N SER A 96 2.10 -11.51 8.65
CA SER A 96 2.79 -10.56 7.78
C SER A 96 2.07 -10.43 6.44
N TYR A 97 2.49 -9.49 5.62
CA TYR A 97 1.89 -9.26 4.33
C TYR A 97 2.92 -8.91 3.26
N VAL A 98 2.56 -9.20 2.01
CA VAL A 98 3.31 -8.79 0.83
C VAL A 98 2.36 -8.04 -0.09
N VAL A 99 2.78 -6.89 -0.59
CA VAL A 99 2.07 -6.14 -1.61
C VAL A 99 2.90 -6.11 -2.87
N GLU A 100 2.35 -6.66 -3.94
CA GLU A 100 2.95 -6.65 -5.26
C GLU A 100 2.14 -5.77 -6.20
N GLN A 101 2.82 -4.93 -6.97
CA GLN A 101 2.19 -4.23 -8.07
C GLN A 101 2.12 -5.16 -9.28
N LYS A 102 0.92 -5.39 -9.78
CA LYS A 102 0.71 -6.15 -11.02
C LYS A 102 0.66 -5.20 -12.21
N GLY A 103 1.31 -5.56 -13.30
CA GLY A 103 1.24 -4.79 -14.53
C GLY A 103 -0.18 -4.69 -15.11
N TYR A 104 -0.40 -3.75 -15.99
CA TYR A 104 -1.70 -3.48 -16.66
C TYR A 104 -2.14 -4.64 -17.58
N LYS A 105 -2.42 -5.80 -17.08
CA LYS A 105 -3.00 -6.88 -17.89
C LYS A 105 -4.52 -6.91 -17.66
N ASN A 106 -5.28 -6.33 -18.62
CA ASN A 106 -6.71 -6.55 -18.85
C ASN A 106 -7.59 -6.88 -17.63
N VAL A 107 -7.29 -6.27 -16.49
CA VAL A 107 -8.13 -6.38 -15.31
C VAL A 107 -9.02 -5.14 -15.28
N SER A 108 -10.32 -5.34 -15.20
CA SER A 108 -11.25 -4.22 -14.97
C SER A 108 -10.75 -3.40 -13.78
N LYS A 109 -10.75 -2.08 -13.91
CA LYS A 109 -10.31 -1.20 -12.82
C LYS A 109 -11.14 -1.35 -11.55
N PHE A 110 -12.29 -2.00 -11.64
CA PHE A 110 -13.26 -2.17 -10.57
C PHE A 110 -13.39 -3.61 -10.08
N LYS A 111 -12.64 -4.56 -10.64
CA LYS A 111 -12.72 -5.98 -10.24
C LYS A 111 -11.59 -6.31 -9.28
N TYR A 112 -11.95 -6.93 -8.16
CA TYR A 112 -10.99 -7.54 -7.26
C TYR A 112 -11.40 -8.98 -6.93
N THR A 113 -10.42 -9.81 -6.67
CA THR A 113 -10.62 -11.21 -6.31
C THR A 113 -10.11 -11.46 -4.91
N LEU A 114 -10.94 -12.08 -4.09
CA LEU A 114 -10.59 -12.50 -2.74
C LEU A 114 -10.41 -14.02 -2.72
N ASN A 115 -9.24 -14.49 -2.29
CA ASN A 115 -8.97 -15.89 -2.08
C ASN A 115 -8.73 -16.12 -0.59
N TYR A 116 -9.57 -16.94 0.02
CA TYR A 116 -9.39 -17.37 1.40
C TYR A 116 -8.73 -18.75 1.43
N ASN A 117 -7.88 -18.95 2.42
CA ASN A 117 -7.33 -20.29 2.66
C ASN A 117 -8.47 -21.26 3.03
N PRO A 118 -8.66 -22.36 2.29
CA PRO A 118 -9.73 -23.31 2.56
C PRO A 118 -9.60 -24.03 3.91
N LYS A 119 -8.46 -23.93 4.58
CA LYS A 119 -8.25 -24.41 5.94
C LYS A 119 -8.84 -23.48 7.01
N MET A 120 -9.24 -22.25 6.65
CA MET A 120 -9.96 -21.39 7.58
C MET A 120 -11.39 -21.95 7.75
N TRP A 121 -11.79 -22.04 8.99
CA TRP A 121 -13.03 -22.73 9.46
C TRP A 121 -14.34 -22.04 9.07
N ILE A 122 -14.31 -21.02 8.27
CA ILE A 122 -15.48 -20.29 7.83
C ILE A 122 -15.74 -20.63 6.37
N PRO A 123 -16.87 -21.29 6.05
CA PRO A 123 -17.27 -21.43 4.65
C PRO A 123 -17.59 -20.03 4.11
N VAL A 124 -16.68 -19.49 3.33
CA VAL A 124 -16.89 -18.19 2.68
C VAL A 124 -17.29 -18.46 1.25
N ASP A 125 -18.48 -18.05 0.90
CA ASP A 125 -18.87 -17.94 -0.51
C ASP A 125 -18.01 -16.85 -1.16
N VAL A 126 -17.15 -17.27 -2.07
CA VAL A 126 -16.38 -16.33 -2.89
C VAL A 126 -17.37 -15.63 -3.82
N LYS A 127 -17.83 -14.47 -3.42
CA LYS A 127 -18.58 -13.61 -4.32
C LYS A 127 -17.59 -12.88 -5.22
N THR A 128 -17.59 -13.26 -6.49
CA THR A 128 -17.02 -12.43 -7.53
C THR A 128 -17.94 -11.22 -7.68
N ILE A 129 -17.52 -10.06 -7.24
CA ILE A 129 -18.25 -8.82 -7.49
C ILE A 129 -17.84 -8.39 -8.90
N GLU A 130 -18.73 -8.60 -9.85
CA GLU A 130 -18.61 -8.08 -11.22
C GLU A 130 -18.98 -6.61 -11.28
#